data_bddd32b8a88566d13a5a7bc004d33963
#
_entry.id   bddd32b8a88566d13a5a7bc004d33963
#
_cell.length_a   1.000
_cell.length_b   1.000
_cell.length_c   1.000
_cell.angle_alpha   90.00
_cell.angle_beta   90.00
_cell.angle_gamma   90.00
#
_symmetry.space_group_name_H-M   'P 1'
#
loop_
_entity.id
_entity.type
_entity.pdbx_description
1 polymer ?
#
loop_
_entity_poly.entity_id
_entity_poly.type
_entity_poly.pdbx_seq_one_letter_code
_entity_poly.pdbx_strand_id
1 'polypeptide(L)'
;MKYQILGKTGVQVSQLCFGTMSFGGDADAETSAAMFHRCREAGVNFFDCANVYAGGRSEEILGKLIAGCRDEIVLTSKVGVQAGGDVNAGGLSRRHITLAVEDSLKRLGTDLHSNRL
;
A
#
# COMPACT_ATOMS: atom_id res chain seq x y z
N MET A 1 -16.38 -13.11 -4.84
CA MET A 1 -15.59 -12.65 -3.68
C MET A 1 -16.50 -12.39 -2.50
N LYS A 2 -16.10 -12.81 -1.31
CA LYS A 2 -16.81 -12.48 -0.08
C LYS A 2 -16.17 -11.27 0.59
N TYR A 3 -16.97 -10.44 1.25
CA TYR A 3 -16.53 -9.24 1.96
C TYR A 3 -16.85 -9.35 3.43
N GLN A 4 -16.08 -8.66 4.26
CA GLN A 4 -16.28 -8.57 5.70
C GLN A 4 -15.93 -7.16 6.20
N ILE A 5 -16.49 -6.78 7.32
CA ILE A 5 -16.20 -5.47 7.92
C ILE A 5 -14.81 -5.53 8.56
N LEU A 6 -13.98 -4.53 8.24
CA LEU A 6 -12.65 -4.36 8.84
C LEU A 6 -12.82 -3.85 10.29
N GLY A 7 -12.72 -4.77 11.24
CA GLY A 7 -12.86 -4.44 12.65
C GLY A 7 -14.19 -3.73 12.96
N LYS A 8 -14.11 -2.52 13.54
CA LYS A 8 -15.27 -1.68 13.89
C LYS A 8 -15.41 -0.45 12.99
N THR A 9 -14.76 -0.45 11.82
CA THR A 9 -14.69 0.73 10.95
C THR A 9 -15.93 0.93 10.09
N GLY A 10 -16.75 -0.10 9.88
CA GLY A 10 -17.83 -0.11 8.90
C GLY A 10 -17.35 -0.29 7.45
N VAL A 11 -16.05 -0.28 7.20
CA VAL A 11 -15.47 -0.47 5.86
C VAL A 11 -15.48 -1.95 5.50
N GLN A 12 -16.00 -2.28 4.32
CA GLN A 12 -16.00 -3.65 3.81
C GLN A 12 -14.75 -3.93 2.99
N VAL A 13 -14.04 -4.99 3.36
CA VAL A 13 -12.86 -5.49 2.66
C VAL A 13 -13.09 -6.89 2.15
N SER A 14 -12.46 -7.22 1.02
CA SER A 14 -12.43 -8.59 0.53
C SER A 14 -11.76 -9.50 1.56
N GLN A 15 -12.25 -10.75 1.67
CA GLN A 15 -11.64 -11.73 2.57
C GLN A 15 -10.19 -12.05 2.20
N LEU A 16 -9.82 -11.87 0.93
CA LEU A 16 -8.45 -11.94 0.47
C LEU A 16 -7.85 -10.54 0.42
N CYS A 17 -6.71 -10.37 1.07
CA CYS A 17 -5.86 -9.19 0.97
C CYS A 17 -4.68 -9.53 0.05
N PHE A 18 -4.38 -8.67 -0.91
CA PHE A 18 -3.25 -8.88 -1.80
C PHE A 18 -2.02 -8.10 -1.31
N GLY A 19 -0.96 -8.84 -0.99
CA GLY A 19 0.33 -8.25 -0.60
C GLY A 19 1.19 -7.88 -1.81
N THR A 20 1.81 -6.72 -1.78
CA THR A 20 2.56 -6.16 -2.91
C THR A 20 4.07 -6.22 -2.73
N MET A 21 4.58 -7.09 -1.85
CA MET A 21 6.02 -7.18 -1.57
C MET A 21 6.86 -7.47 -2.81
N SER A 22 6.34 -8.22 -3.78
CA SER A 22 7.04 -8.55 -5.03
C SER A 22 7.09 -7.41 -6.04
N PHE A 23 6.23 -6.39 -5.91
CA PHE A 23 6.15 -5.28 -6.87
C PHE A 23 7.45 -4.47 -6.90
N GLY A 24 8.06 -4.37 -8.07
CA GLY A 24 9.33 -3.66 -8.27
C GLY A 24 10.56 -4.46 -7.86
N GLY A 25 10.38 -5.65 -7.30
CA GLY A 25 11.41 -6.64 -7.02
C GLY A 25 11.31 -7.79 -8.02
N ASP A 26 10.83 -8.97 -7.59
CA ASP A 26 10.68 -10.14 -8.46
C ASP A 26 9.63 -9.93 -9.56
N ALA A 27 8.65 -9.09 -9.35
CA ALA A 27 7.68 -8.67 -10.36
C ALA A 27 8.01 -7.26 -10.86
N ASP A 28 8.25 -7.13 -12.17
CA ASP A 28 8.40 -5.82 -12.81
C ASP A 28 7.04 -5.05 -12.85
N ALA A 29 7.06 -3.82 -13.35
CA ALA A 29 5.87 -2.99 -13.39
C ALA A 29 4.74 -3.61 -14.23
N GLU A 30 5.07 -4.26 -15.36
CA GLU A 30 4.08 -4.91 -16.24
C GLU A 30 3.46 -6.13 -15.55
N THR A 31 4.26 -6.99 -14.96
CA THR A 31 3.78 -8.15 -14.20
C THR A 31 2.96 -7.73 -12.98
N SER A 32 3.41 -6.69 -12.28
CA SER A 32 2.67 -6.11 -11.14
C SER A 32 1.30 -5.61 -11.56
N ALA A 33 1.21 -4.92 -12.71
CA ALA A 33 -0.05 -4.44 -13.26
C ALA A 33 -0.99 -5.60 -13.62
N ALA A 34 -0.47 -6.65 -14.26
CA ALA A 34 -1.26 -7.84 -14.60
C ALA A 34 -1.84 -8.51 -13.34
N MET A 35 -1.04 -8.66 -12.29
CA MET A 35 -1.50 -9.22 -11.01
C MET A 35 -2.56 -8.32 -10.36
N PHE A 36 -2.33 -7.00 -10.32
CA PHE A 36 -3.28 -6.05 -9.77
C PHE A 36 -4.64 -6.13 -10.48
N HIS A 37 -4.64 -6.06 -11.81
CA HIS A 37 -5.87 -6.10 -12.59
C HIS A 37 -6.61 -7.44 -12.41
N ARG A 38 -5.89 -8.55 -12.38
CA ARG A 38 -6.48 -9.86 -12.12
C ARG A 38 -7.14 -9.94 -10.74
N CYS A 39 -6.51 -9.36 -9.73
CA CYS A 39 -7.08 -9.26 -8.38
C CYS A 39 -8.35 -8.40 -8.37
N ARG A 40 -8.32 -7.24 -9.05
CA ARG A 40 -9.50 -6.36 -9.14
C ARG A 40 -10.68 -7.05 -9.85
N GLU A 41 -10.43 -7.76 -10.95
CA GLU A 41 -11.43 -8.55 -11.64
C GLU A 41 -12.07 -9.64 -10.75
N ALA A 42 -11.28 -10.22 -9.85
CA ALA A 42 -11.75 -11.19 -8.86
C ALA A 42 -12.50 -10.57 -7.68
N GLY A 43 -12.56 -9.23 -7.59
CA GLY A 43 -13.24 -8.51 -6.53
C GLY A 43 -12.38 -8.15 -5.32
N VAL A 44 -11.04 -8.30 -5.40
CA VAL A 44 -10.15 -7.86 -4.33
C VAL A 44 -10.13 -6.33 -4.29
N ASN A 45 -10.43 -5.76 -3.11
CA ASN A 45 -10.35 -4.33 -2.86
C ASN A 45 -9.38 -3.97 -1.72
N PHE A 46 -8.69 -4.96 -1.15
CA PHE A 46 -7.79 -4.79 -0.02
C PHE A 46 -6.37 -5.11 -0.44
N PHE A 47 -5.48 -4.12 -0.38
CA PHE A 47 -4.08 -4.22 -0.79
C PHE A 47 -3.16 -3.79 0.35
N ASP A 48 -2.10 -4.55 0.56
CA ASP A 48 -1.12 -4.31 1.62
C ASP A 48 0.27 -4.08 1.04
N CYS A 49 0.88 -2.99 1.44
CA CYS A 49 2.20 -2.56 1.02
C CYS A 49 3.11 -2.30 2.23
N ALA A 50 4.31 -1.84 2.00
CA ALA A 50 5.23 -1.28 3.01
C ALA A 50 6.19 -0.30 2.35
N ASN A 51 6.64 0.69 3.13
CA ASN A 51 7.58 1.70 2.63
C ASN A 51 8.93 1.12 2.17
N VAL A 52 9.34 -0.02 2.72
CA VAL A 52 10.64 -0.65 2.39
C VAL A 52 10.56 -1.66 1.25
N TYR A 53 9.38 -2.05 0.79
CA TYR A 53 9.27 -3.03 -0.29
C TYR A 53 9.92 -2.53 -1.58
N ALA A 54 10.91 -3.27 -2.05
CA ALA A 54 11.72 -2.91 -3.22
C ALA A 54 12.31 -1.47 -3.13
N GLY A 55 12.70 -1.03 -1.93
CA GLY A 55 13.26 0.30 -1.71
C GLY A 55 12.29 1.45 -1.98
N GLY A 56 11.00 1.23 -1.83
CA GLY A 56 9.93 2.20 -2.11
C GLY A 56 9.26 2.03 -3.48
N ARG A 57 9.84 1.21 -4.38
CA ARG A 57 9.28 1.00 -5.72
C ARG A 57 7.92 0.32 -5.71
N SER A 58 7.66 -0.56 -4.73
CA SER A 58 6.36 -1.20 -4.59
C SER A 58 5.24 -0.16 -4.39
N GLU A 59 5.45 0.82 -3.52
CA GLU A 59 4.50 1.91 -3.33
C GLU A 59 4.34 2.78 -4.59
N GLU A 60 5.42 3.07 -5.32
CA GLU A 60 5.36 3.84 -6.56
C GLU A 60 4.55 3.12 -7.65
N ILE A 61 4.78 1.82 -7.83
CA ILE A 61 4.03 1.01 -8.80
C ILE A 61 2.56 0.92 -8.41
N LEU A 62 2.29 0.59 -7.14
CA LEU A 62 0.93 0.49 -6.63
C LEU A 62 0.19 1.83 -6.76
N GLY A 63 0.85 2.94 -6.45
CA GLY A 63 0.30 4.29 -6.57
C GLY A 63 -0.20 4.59 -7.97
N LYS A 64 0.56 4.23 -9.00
CA LYS A 64 0.14 4.39 -10.40
C LYS A 64 -1.06 3.51 -10.76
N LEU A 65 -1.11 2.29 -10.25
CA LEU A 65 -2.18 1.34 -10.53
C LEU A 65 -3.51 1.75 -9.89
N ILE A 66 -3.48 2.32 -8.70
CA ILE A 66 -4.70 2.74 -7.97
C ILE A 66 -5.21 4.13 -8.35
N ALA A 67 -4.46 4.92 -9.10
CA ALA A 67 -4.79 6.32 -9.40
C ALA A 67 -6.20 6.50 -10.00
N GLY A 68 -6.65 5.56 -10.83
CA GLY A 68 -7.98 5.59 -11.45
C GLY A 68 -9.11 4.97 -10.61
N CYS A 69 -8.78 4.32 -9.49
CA CYS A 69 -9.76 3.59 -8.66
C CYS A 69 -9.48 3.74 -7.16
N ARG A 70 -8.83 4.83 -6.74
CA ARG A 70 -8.38 5.02 -5.35
C ARG A 70 -9.50 4.87 -4.33
N ASP A 71 -10.67 5.41 -4.62
CA ASP A 71 -11.81 5.37 -3.70
C ASP A 71 -12.44 3.97 -3.55
N GLU A 72 -12.11 3.05 -4.46
CA GLU A 72 -12.56 1.66 -4.41
C GLU A 72 -11.59 0.74 -3.67
N ILE A 73 -10.42 1.26 -3.28
CA ILE A 73 -9.32 0.48 -2.69
C ILE A 73 -9.16 0.81 -1.22
N VAL A 74 -9.10 -0.22 -0.40
CA VAL A 74 -8.61 -0.14 0.98
C VAL A 74 -7.13 -0.50 0.95
N LEU A 75 -6.29 0.46 1.31
CA LEU A 75 -4.84 0.36 1.21
C LEU A 75 -4.20 0.46 2.59
N THR A 76 -3.31 -0.47 2.89
CA THR A 76 -2.43 -0.39 4.06
C THR A 76 -0.98 -0.31 3.62
N SER A 77 -0.18 0.41 4.38
CA SER A 77 1.28 0.40 4.27
C SER A 77 1.89 0.34 5.68
N LYS A 78 3.19 0.17 5.76
CA LYS A 78 3.89 -0.08 7.02
C LYS A 78 5.14 0.77 7.14
N VAL A 79 5.54 1.00 8.37
CA VAL A 79 6.78 1.66 8.77
C VAL A 79 7.42 0.88 9.92
N GLY A 80 8.73 1.06 10.12
CA GLY A 80 9.44 0.48 11.28
C GLY A 80 10.79 -0.11 10.93
N VAL A 81 10.93 -0.72 9.76
CA VAL A 81 12.21 -1.25 9.28
C VAL A 81 13.13 -0.10 8.92
N GLN A 82 14.44 -0.27 9.16
CA GLN A 82 15.46 0.70 8.75
C GLN A 82 15.39 0.92 7.24
N ALA A 83 15.10 2.16 6.84
CA ALA A 83 14.84 2.53 5.45
C ALA A 83 15.94 3.42 4.83
N GLY A 84 17.02 3.69 5.56
CA GLY A 84 18.12 4.53 5.10
C GLY A 84 19.33 4.45 6.02
N GLY A 85 20.37 5.20 5.69
CA GLY A 85 21.63 5.21 6.46
C GLY A 85 21.64 6.10 7.71
N ASP A 86 20.65 6.97 7.88
CA ASP A 86 20.52 7.81 9.05
C ASP A 86 20.07 7.01 10.26
N VAL A 87 20.61 7.32 11.44
CA VAL A 87 20.29 6.59 12.70
C VAL A 87 18.81 6.68 13.08
N ASN A 88 18.08 7.68 12.59
CA ASN A 88 16.66 7.88 12.84
C ASN A 88 15.77 7.42 11.67
N ALA A 89 16.34 6.78 10.65
CA ALA A 89 15.59 6.28 9.48
C ALA A 89 14.97 4.90 9.70
N GLY A 90 14.63 4.57 10.93
CA GLY A 90 13.99 3.31 11.33
C GLY A 90 13.28 3.44 12.66
N GLY A 91 12.64 2.36 13.08
CA GLY A 91 11.90 2.30 14.34
C GLY A 91 10.55 2.99 14.30
N LEU A 92 9.96 3.20 15.46
CA LEU A 92 8.58 3.68 15.64
C LEU A 92 8.52 4.98 16.44
N SER A 93 9.58 5.82 16.37
CA SER A 93 9.50 7.16 16.93
C SER A 93 8.44 7.98 16.20
N ARG A 94 7.81 8.91 16.91
CA ARG A 94 6.86 9.85 16.29
C ARG A 94 7.49 10.60 15.11
N ARG A 95 8.77 11.01 15.27
CA ARG A 95 9.53 11.65 14.19
C ARG A 95 9.60 10.77 12.94
N HIS A 96 10.01 9.51 13.09
CA HIS A 96 10.14 8.60 11.94
C HIS A 96 8.79 8.24 11.33
N ILE A 97 7.79 7.94 12.14
CA ILE A 97 6.43 7.65 11.65
C ILE A 97 5.88 8.81 10.82
N THR A 98 6.00 10.04 11.29
CA THR A 98 5.50 11.23 10.59
C THR A 98 6.18 11.40 9.23
N LEU A 99 7.52 11.35 9.20
CA LEU A 99 8.27 11.48 7.94
C LEU A 99 7.97 10.32 6.98
N ALA A 100 7.91 9.11 7.50
CA ALA A 100 7.68 7.91 6.69
C ALA A 100 6.28 7.90 6.07
N VAL A 101 5.24 8.32 6.80
CA VAL A 101 3.89 8.39 6.22
C VAL A 101 3.78 9.43 5.12
N GLU A 102 4.41 10.60 5.29
CA GLU A 102 4.45 11.63 4.26
C GLU A 102 5.14 11.13 2.99
N ASP A 103 6.27 10.44 3.13
CA ASP A 103 7.00 9.86 2.01
C ASP A 103 6.20 8.74 1.31
N SER A 104 5.52 7.88 2.08
CA SER A 104 4.64 6.85 1.53
C SER A 104 3.48 7.46 0.74
N LEU A 105 2.85 8.50 1.26
CA LEU A 105 1.76 9.21 0.55
C LEU A 105 2.23 9.80 -0.78
N LYS A 106 3.44 10.35 -0.82
CA LYS A 106 4.05 10.86 -2.07
C LYS A 106 4.28 9.73 -3.08
N ARG A 107 4.88 8.62 -2.66
CA ARG A 107 5.12 7.46 -3.55
C ARG A 107 3.82 6.85 -4.07
N LEU A 108 2.83 6.73 -3.21
CA LEU A 108 1.50 6.22 -3.56
C LEU A 108 0.65 7.21 -4.35
N GLY A 109 1.06 8.49 -4.42
CA GLY A 109 0.31 9.54 -5.13
C GLY A 109 -1.08 9.79 -4.56
N THR A 110 -1.24 9.63 -3.25
CA THR A 110 -2.52 9.76 -2.54
C THR A 110 -2.35 10.59 -1.27
N ASP A 111 -3.45 10.84 -0.57
CA ASP A 111 -3.49 11.51 0.72
C ASP A 111 -4.32 10.72 1.73
N LEU A 112 -4.28 11.15 2.99
CA LEU A 112 -5.08 10.52 4.06
C LEU A 112 -6.59 10.76 3.91
N HIS A 113 -6.98 11.79 3.16
CA HIS A 113 -8.40 12.12 2.96
C HIS A 113 -9.10 11.16 2.00
N SER A 114 -8.34 10.52 1.11
CA SER A 114 -8.84 9.48 0.20
C SER A 114 -9.22 8.19 0.94
N ASN A 115 -8.84 8.06 2.20
CA ASN A 115 -9.18 6.96 3.11
C ASN A 115 -9.93 7.51 4.32
N ARG A 116 -11.10 8.09 4.11
CA ARG A 116 -11.96 8.45 5.24
C ARG A 116 -12.45 7.17 5.92
N LEU A 117 -11.67 6.75 6.88
CA LEU A 117 -12.13 5.79 7.87
C LEU A 117 -12.90 6.53 8.94
#